data_7ad18a2c37d1dcff755cc39167ae09f2
#
_entry.id   7ad18a2c37d1dcff755cc39167ae09f2
#
_cell.length_a   1.000
_cell.length_b   1.000
_cell.length_c   1.000
_cell.angle_alpha   90.00
_cell.angle_beta   90.00
_cell.angle_gamma   90.00
#
_symmetry.space_group_name_H-M   'P 1'
#
loop_
_entity.id
_entity.type
_entity.pdbx_description
1 polymer ?
#
loop_
_entity_poly.entity_id
_entity_poly.type
_entity_poly.pdbx_seq_one_letter_code
_entity_poly.pdbx_strand_id
1 'polypeptide(L)'
;DFVSFESKFTLNAKGEITKIEGRTQGEAEMIIEDFMICANQAVAAHLRWLEVPALYRVHEAPDKKRFAEFSRIAMFWGVKVKYEHLTPKVVQNLLSRFESKDEFLIVNDLLLRSMSKAKYDKECSGHFGLALEDYCHFTSPIRRYPDLIVHRMLRKHVFTTHHNELVNDEILVEQLGFECSNSEQRAVESERDVEAMKKAEYMMNHIGERFDGIISSVNKFGFFVRLPNTVEGLVHVSNLAGYFEFDSDRYTLVKRGSNIRYKLEQKVRVRLKSADEDKQTIDFVVEE
;
A
#
# COMPACT_ATOMS: atom_id res chain seq x y z
N ASP A 1 8.57 -10.17 0.62
CA ASP A 1 7.73 -9.09 1.15
C ASP A 1 7.62 -7.97 0.12
N PHE A 2 6.50 -7.23 0.15
CA PHE A 2 6.35 -6.04 -0.68
C PHE A 2 7.15 -4.88 -0.10
N VAL A 3 7.80 -4.12 -0.99
CA VAL A 3 8.50 -2.89 -0.59
C VAL A 3 7.47 -1.76 -0.54
N SER A 4 7.36 -1.11 0.61
CA SER A 4 6.58 0.11 0.82
C SER A 4 7.48 1.26 1.23
N PHE A 5 7.10 2.48 0.84
CA PHE A 5 7.82 3.70 1.18
C PHE A 5 6.96 4.52 2.14
N GLU A 6 7.36 4.57 3.39
CA GLU A 6 6.73 5.44 4.39
C GLU A 6 7.55 6.70 4.59
N SER A 7 6.88 7.81 4.80
CA SER A 7 7.53 9.10 5.04
C SER A 7 7.63 9.39 6.52
N LYS A 8 8.79 9.85 6.97
CA LYS A 8 9.01 10.36 8.32
C LYS A 8 9.22 11.87 8.26
N PHE A 9 8.36 12.60 8.96
CA PHE A 9 8.41 14.05 9.04
C PHE A 9 9.13 14.48 10.32
N THR A 10 10.07 15.41 10.21
CA THR A 10 10.69 16.07 11.36
C THR A 10 10.13 17.49 11.45
N LEU A 11 9.59 17.84 12.62
CA LEU A 11 8.99 19.13 12.88
C LEU A 11 9.88 19.97 13.78
N ASN A 12 9.85 21.30 13.59
CA ASN A 12 10.44 22.26 14.53
C ASN A 12 9.48 22.56 15.70
N ALA A 13 9.92 23.41 16.64
CA ALA A 13 9.11 23.79 17.80
C ALA A 13 7.82 24.55 17.45
N LYS A 14 7.68 25.03 16.20
CA LYS A 14 6.48 25.71 15.69
C LYS A 14 5.54 24.76 14.94
N GLY A 15 5.91 23.47 14.79
CA GLY A 15 5.14 22.50 14.03
C GLY A 15 5.37 22.55 12.51
N GLU A 16 6.35 23.31 12.03
CA GLU A 16 6.71 23.38 10.62
C GLU A 16 7.65 22.24 10.25
N ILE A 17 7.51 21.68 9.04
CA ILE A 17 8.33 20.57 8.57
C ILE A 17 9.71 21.09 8.19
N THR A 18 10.73 20.52 8.82
CA THR A 18 12.14 20.83 8.54
C THR A 18 12.81 19.78 7.67
N LYS A 19 12.31 18.55 7.71
CA LYS A 19 12.87 17.42 6.94
C LYS A 19 11.84 16.36 6.69
N ILE A 20 11.92 15.75 5.50
CA ILE A 20 11.17 14.54 5.13
C ILE A 20 12.18 13.47 4.74
N GLU A 21 12.06 12.28 5.30
CA GLU A 21 12.94 11.12 5.03
C GLU A 21 12.10 9.86 4.80
N GLY A 22 12.64 8.92 4.01
CA GLY A 22 12.08 7.58 3.95
C GLY A 22 12.33 6.84 5.27
N ARG A 23 11.29 6.20 5.82
CA ARG A 23 11.41 5.32 6.98
C ARG A 23 11.85 3.94 6.54
N THR A 24 12.85 3.40 7.20
CA THR A 24 13.29 2.00 7.06
C THR A 24 12.97 1.26 8.36
N GLN A 25 12.43 0.05 8.23
CA GLN A 25 12.16 -0.83 9.36
C GLN A 25 13.46 -1.52 9.80
N GLY A 26 13.73 -1.54 11.10
CA GLY A 26 14.89 -2.21 11.67
C GLY A 26 14.61 -3.66 12.06
N GLU A 27 15.66 -4.45 12.32
CA GLU A 27 15.55 -5.86 12.72
C GLU A 27 14.72 -6.06 13.99
N ALA A 28 14.86 -5.18 14.98
CA ALA A 28 14.10 -5.26 16.23
C ALA A 28 12.58 -5.05 15.99
N GLU A 29 12.22 -4.14 15.09
CA GLU A 29 10.82 -3.89 14.70
C GLU A 29 10.25 -5.11 13.98
N MET A 30 11.02 -5.76 13.09
CA MET A 30 10.62 -6.98 12.39
C MET A 30 10.39 -8.16 13.36
N ILE A 31 11.25 -8.35 14.36
CA ILE A 31 11.07 -9.39 15.39
C ILE A 31 9.76 -9.18 16.16
N ILE A 32 9.47 -7.94 16.57
CA ILE A 32 8.21 -7.63 17.27
C ILE A 32 6.99 -7.84 16.35
N GLU A 33 7.10 -7.48 15.08
CA GLU A 33 6.05 -7.73 14.09
C GLU A 33 5.76 -9.23 13.96
N ASP A 34 6.79 -10.07 13.84
CA ASP A 34 6.62 -11.53 13.78
C ASP A 34 5.92 -12.09 15.03
N PHE A 35 6.30 -11.65 16.23
CA PHE A 35 5.59 -12.03 17.45
C PHE A 35 4.13 -11.57 17.47
N MET A 36 3.85 -10.38 16.97
CA MET A 36 2.47 -9.86 16.86
C MET A 36 1.66 -10.70 15.87
N ILE A 37 2.23 -11.10 14.73
CA ILE A 37 1.59 -11.95 13.73
C ILE A 37 1.30 -13.32 14.34
N CYS A 38 2.26 -13.95 15.02
CA CYS A 38 2.08 -15.23 15.70
C CYS A 38 0.95 -15.18 16.75
N ALA A 39 0.92 -14.15 17.58
CA ALA A 39 -0.12 -13.97 18.59
C ALA A 39 -1.50 -13.77 17.96
N ASN A 40 -1.60 -12.95 16.92
CA ASN A 40 -2.83 -12.71 16.16
C ASN A 40 -3.36 -14.00 15.53
N GLN A 41 -2.48 -14.80 14.93
CA GLN A 41 -2.82 -16.10 14.34
C GLN A 41 -3.30 -17.11 15.40
N ALA A 42 -2.58 -17.24 16.51
CA ALA A 42 -2.92 -18.17 17.58
C ALA A 42 -4.31 -17.87 18.17
N VAL A 43 -4.61 -16.58 18.39
CA VAL A 43 -5.93 -16.16 18.91
C VAL A 43 -7.03 -16.42 17.88
N ALA A 44 -6.79 -16.10 16.60
CA ALA A 44 -7.76 -16.35 15.54
C ALA A 44 -8.10 -17.83 15.41
N ALA A 45 -7.07 -18.69 15.36
CA ALA A 45 -7.25 -20.13 15.29
C ALA A 45 -7.99 -20.70 16.50
N HIS A 46 -7.70 -20.19 17.71
CA HIS A 46 -8.36 -20.61 18.94
C HIS A 46 -9.86 -20.26 18.94
N LEU A 47 -10.21 -19.02 18.57
CA LEU A 47 -11.61 -18.58 18.49
C LEU A 47 -12.39 -19.34 17.41
N ARG A 48 -11.80 -19.58 16.24
CA ARG A 48 -12.39 -20.38 15.17
C ARG A 48 -12.64 -21.82 15.61
N TRP A 49 -11.67 -22.44 16.26
CA TRP A 49 -11.79 -23.83 16.76
C TRP A 49 -12.88 -23.98 17.82
N LEU A 50 -13.11 -22.94 18.64
CA LEU A 50 -14.16 -22.91 19.65
C LEU A 50 -15.54 -22.50 19.10
N GLU A 51 -15.61 -22.15 17.80
CA GLU A 51 -16.82 -21.62 17.16
C GLU A 51 -17.39 -20.38 17.87
N VAL A 52 -16.51 -19.55 18.43
CA VAL A 52 -16.86 -18.30 19.11
C VAL A 52 -16.95 -17.18 18.09
N PRO A 53 -18.03 -16.35 18.13
CA PRO A 53 -18.10 -15.17 17.27
C PRO A 53 -16.88 -14.28 17.46
N ALA A 54 -16.19 -13.96 16.36
CA ALA A 54 -14.99 -13.15 16.39
C ALA A 54 -14.85 -12.29 15.14
N LEU A 55 -14.08 -11.22 15.27
CA LEU A 55 -13.78 -10.34 14.17
C LEU A 55 -12.43 -10.70 13.57
N TYR A 56 -12.46 -11.33 12.40
CA TYR A 56 -11.26 -11.73 11.68
C TYR A 56 -10.74 -10.62 10.77
N ARG A 57 -9.45 -10.64 10.51
CA ARG A 57 -8.80 -9.80 9.49
C ARG A 57 -8.58 -10.65 8.25
N VAL A 58 -9.38 -10.44 7.24
CA VAL A 58 -9.37 -11.25 6.01
C VAL A 58 -8.78 -10.48 4.84
N HIS A 59 -8.04 -11.18 4.01
CA HIS A 59 -7.46 -10.65 2.80
C HIS A 59 -7.62 -11.67 1.68
N GLU A 60 -8.52 -11.36 0.77
CA GLU A 60 -8.82 -12.23 -0.36
C GLU A 60 -7.67 -12.25 -1.37
N ALA A 61 -7.65 -13.26 -2.23
CA ALA A 61 -6.74 -13.31 -3.37
C ALA A 61 -6.89 -12.03 -4.24
N PRO A 62 -5.86 -11.69 -5.05
CA PRO A 62 -5.92 -10.55 -5.95
C PRO A 62 -7.19 -10.50 -6.80
N ASP A 63 -7.68 -9.30 -7.10
CA ASP A 63 -8.80 -9.12 -8.02
C ASP A 63 -8.47 -9.70 -9.41
N LYS A 64 -9.37 -10.55 -9.93
CA LYS A 64 -9.13 -11.29 -11.17
C LYS A 64 -8.84 -10.38 -12.38
N LYS A 65 -9.56 -9.24 -12.48
CA LYS A 65 -9.39 -8.31 -13.61
C LYS A 65 -8.06 -7.55 -13.50
N ARG A 66 -7.73 -7.04 -12.31
CA ARG A 66 -6.48 -6.35 -12.06
C ARG A 66 -5.27 -7.27 -12.19
N PHE A 67 -5.39 -8.52 -11.72
CA PHE A 67 -4.35 -9.52 -11.91
C PHE A 67 -4.15 -9.91 -13.37
N ALA A 68 -5.22 -9.96 -14.17
CA ALA A 68 -5.09 -10.21 -15.61
C ALA A 68 -4.33 -9.07 -16.30
N GLU A 69 -4.54 -7.81 -15.89
CA GLU A 69 -3.77 -6.67 -16.38
C GLU A 69 -2.29 -6.78 -15.99
N PHE A 70 -2.01 -7.05 -14.71
CA PHE A 70 -0.66 -7.36 -14.25
C PHE A 70 -0.01 -8.48 -15.07
N SER A 71 -0.72 -9.60 -15.25
CA SER A 71 -0.21 -10.77 -15.96
C SER A 71 0.13 -10.47 -17.42
N ARG A 72 -0.68 -9.61 -18.09
CA ARG A 72 -0.42 -9.14 -19.47
C ARG A 72 0.88 -8.36 -19.54
N ILE A 73 1.12 -7.46 -18.60
CA ILE A 73 2.34 -6.65 -18.53
C ILE A 73 3.55 -7.53 -18.18
N ALA A 74 3.42 -8.45 -17.21
CA ALA A 74 4.48 -9.35 -16.78
C ALA A 74 4.96 -10.28 -17.92
N MET A 75 4.11 -10.56 -18.92
CA MET A 75 4.51 -11.31 -20.10
C MET A 75 5.64 -10.65 -20.91
N PHE A 76 5.76 -9.31 -20.90
CA PHE A 76 6.88 -8.61 -21.56
C PHE A 76 8.23 -8.94 -20.92
N TRP A 77 8.23 -9.35 -19.65
CA TRP A 77 9.43 -9.81 -18.94
C TRP A 77 9.55 -11.34 -18.89
N GLY A 78 8.79 -12.05 -19.74
CA GLY A 78 8.83 -13.51 -19.83
C GLY A 78 8.14 -14.24 -18.68
N VAL A 79 7.34 -13.54 -17.88
CA VAL A 79 6.61 -14.12 -16.75
C VAL A 79 5.20 -14.49 -17.17
N LYS A 80 4.87 -15.79 -17.06
CA LYS A 80 3.52 -16.30 -17.29
C LYS A 80 2.96 -16.89 -15.99
N VAL A 81 1.99 -16.20 -15.40
CA VAL A 81 1.27 -16.69 -14.24
C VAL A 81 -0.22 -16.71 -14.56
N LYS A 82 -0.85 -17.88 -14.37
CA LYS A 82 -2.30 -18.03 -14.51
C LYS A 82 -2.97 -17.79 -13.17
N TYR A 83 -4.10 -17.09 -13.18
CA TYR A 83 -4.86 -16.77 -11.98
C TYR A 83 -5.26 -18.01 -11.18
N GLU A 84 -5.63 -19.10 -11.85
CA GLU A 84 -6.07 -20.36 -11.25
C GLU A 84 -4.98 -21.04 -10.38
N HIS A 85 -3.73 -20.69 -10.59
CA HIS A 85 -2.57 -21.19 -9.83
C HIS A 85 -1.99 -20.15 -8.88
N LEU A 86 -2.68 -19.04 -8.68
CA LEU A 86 -2.21 -17.95 -7.84
C LEU A 86 -2.33 -18.32 -6.36
N THR A 87 -1.19 -18.47 -5.72
CA THR A 87 -1.05 -18.68 -4.28
C THR A 87 -0.06 -17.69 -3.70
N PRO A 88 -0.05 -17.43 -2.40
CA PRO A 88 0.96 -16.55 -1.77
C PRO A 88 2.39 -16.96 -2.13
N LYS A 89 2.67 -18.26 -2.16
CA LYS A 89 3.99 -18.80 -2.53
C LYS A 89 4.36 -18.50 -4.00
N VAL A 90 3.38 -18.53 -4.91
CA VAL A 90 3.60 -18.15 -6.31
C VAL A 90 3.93 -16.67 -6.42
N VAL A 91 3.25 -15.82 -5.67
CA VAL A 91 3.52 -14.38 -5.60
C VAL A 91 4.94 -14.12 -5.06
N GLN A 92 5.31 -14.76 -3.96
CA GLN A 92 6.64 -14.67 -3.38
C GLN A 92 7.74 -15.09 -4.37
N ASN A 93 7.57 -16.25 -5.01
CA ASN A 93 8.51 -16.75 -6.02
C ASN A 93 8.60 -15.83 -7.24
N LEU A 94 7.52 -15.13 -7.57
CA LEU A 94 7.49 -14.16 -8.65
C LEU A 94 8.31 -12.94 -8.27
N LEU A 95 8.11 -12.36 -7.09
CA LEU A 95 8.89 -11.22 -6.62
C LEU A 95 10.39 -11.54 -6.53
N SER A 96 10.76 -12.70 -5.98
CA SER A 96 12.18 -13.10 -5.87
C SER A 96 12.89 -13.26 -7.20
N ARG A 97 12.18 -13.55 -8.30
CA ARG A 97 12.78 -13.58 -9.65
C ARG A 97 13.21 -12.21 -10.18
N PHE A 98 12.66 -11.16 -9.61
CA PHE A 98 12.94 -9.78 -10.00
C PHE A 98 13.82 -9.02 -9.00
N GLU A 99 14.05 -9.54 -7.80
CA GLU A 99 14.71 -8.88 -6.68
C GLU A 99 16.05 -8.22 -7.03
N SER A 100 16.79 -8.79 -8.01
CA SER A 100 18.05 -8.26 -8.51
C SER A 100 17.95 -7.50 -9.85
N LYS A 101 16.73 -7.22 -10.33
CA LYS A 101 16.49 -6.61 -11.64
C LYS A 101 15.96 -5.18 -11.50
N ASP A 102 16.22 -4.37 -12.51
CA ASP A 102 15.71 -2.99 -12.56
C ASP A 102 14.18 -2.91 -12.55
N GLU A 103 13.50 -3.98 -13.00
CA GLU A 103 12.04 -4.05 -13.05
C GLU A 103 11.38 -4.42 -11.74
N PHE A 104 12.13 -4.70 -10.68
CA PHE A 104 11.59 -5.17 -9.39
C PHE A 104 10.51 -4.26 -8.82
N LEU A 105 10.79 -2.95 -8.74
CA LEU A 105 9.84 -1.99 -8.16
C LEU A 105 8.57 -1.84 -9.00
N ILE A 106 8.68 -1.98 -10.33
CA ILE A 106 7.53 -1.99 -11.24
C ILE A 106 6.64 -3.20 -10.97
N VAL A 107 7.26 -4.39 -10.94
CA VAL A 107 6.56 -5.65 -10.69
C VAL A 107 5.90 -5.63 -9.31
N ASN A 108 6.62 -5.16 -8.29
CA ASN A 108 6.12 -4.99 -6.94
C ASN A 108 4.88 -4.06 -6.89
N ASP A 109 4.95 -2.88 -7.50
CA ASP A 109 3.85 -1.90 -7.50
C ASP A 109 2.63 -2.41 -8.28
N LEU A 110 2.82 -2.95 -9.47
CA LEU A 110 1.73 -3.49 -10.28
C LEU A 110 1.05 -4.68 -9.59
N LEU A 111 1.84 -5.56 -8.97
CA LEU A 111 1.31 -6.69 -8.24
C LEU A 111 0.57 -6.24 -6.98
N LEU A 112 1.12 -5.28 -6.23
CA LEU A 112 0.47 -4.68 -5.06
C LEU A 112 -0.87 -4.02 -5.43
N ARG A 113 -0.93 -3.28 -6.53
CA ARG A 113 -2.18 -2.68 -7.04
C ARG A 113 -3.22 -3.72 -7.47
N SER A 114 -2.80 -4.93 -7.83
CA SER A 114 -3.71 -6.03 -8.16
C SER A 114 -4.32 -6.69 -6.93
N MET A 115 -3.72 -6.51 -5.74
CA MET A 115 -4.20 -7.10 -4.49
C MET A 115 -5.58 -6.55 -4.09
N SER A 116 -6.37 -7.40 -3.49
CA SER A 116 -7.60 -7.01 -2.80
C SER A 116 -7.26 -6.19 -1.56
N LYS A 117 -8.17 -5.36 -1.08
CA LYS A 117 -7.99 -4.71 0.21
C LYS A 117 -8.35 -5.68 1.33
N ALA A 118 -7.56 -5.70 2.39
CA ALA A 118 -7.93 -6.42 3.60
C ALA A 118 -9.12 -5.74 4.28
N LYS A 119 -10.00 -6.53 4.89
CA LYS A 119 -11.22 -6.07 5.60
C LYS A 119 -11.39 -6.82 6.92
N TYR A 120 -12.27 -6.34 7.75
CA TYR A 120 -12.75 -7.08 8.91
C TYR A 120 -14.02 -7.83 8.55
N ASP A 121 -14.10 -9.10 8.94
CA ASP A 121 -15.22 -9.98 8.62
C ASP A 121 -15.48 -10.95 9.79
N LYS A 122 -16.72 -11.41 9.94
CA LYS A 122 -17.06 -12.48 10.88
C LYS A 122 -16.59 -13.86 10.39
N GLU A 123 -16.47 -14.01 9.08
CA GLU A 123 -16.03 -15.27 8.44
C GLU A 123 -14.50 -15.28 8.31
N CYS A 124 -13.89 -16.35 8.83
CA CYS A 124 -12.44 -16.56 8.71
C CYS A 124 -12.08 -17.15 7.34
N SER A 125 -11.95 -16.33 6.33
CA SER A 125 -11.60 -16.76 4.96
C SER A 125 -10.11 -16.74 4.65
N GLY A 126 -9.26 -16.49 5.66
CA GLY A 126 -7.81 -16.45 5.55
C GLY A 126 -7.26 -15.08 5.17
N HIS A 127 -5.95 -14.99 5.18
CA HIS A 127 -5.21 -13.76 4.84
C HIS A 127 -4.16 -14.04 3.76
N PHE A 128 -4.53 -13.82 2.50
CA PHE A 128 -3.68 -14.11 1.34
C PHE A 128 -2.29 -13.44 1.45
N GLY A 129 -2.24 -12.16 1.80
CA GLY A 129 -0.98 -11.41 1.86
C GLY A 129 0.01 -11.92 2.91
N LEU A 130 -0.48 -12.54 3.99
CA LEU A 130 0.35 -13.17 5.04
C LEU A 130 0.49 -14.68 4.85
N ALA A 131 -0.20 -15.27 3.89
CA ALA A 131 -0.26 -16.73 3.68
C ALA A 131 -0.77 -17.50 4.91
N LEU A 132 -1.73 -16.93 5.65
CA LEU A 132 -2.31 -17.50 6.86
C LEU A 132 -3.76 -17.92 6.63
N GLU A 133 -4.14 -19.07 7.20
CA GLU A 133 -5.52 -19.57 7.18
C GLU A 133 -6.40 -18.86 8.21
N ASP A 134 -5.83 -18.54 9.37
CA ASP A 134 -6.49 -17.87 10.47
C ASP A 134 -5.75 -16.59 10.81
N TYR A 135 -6.47 -15.47 10.82
CA TYR A 135 -5.86 -14.22 11.23
C TYR A 135 -6.90 -13.24 11.79
N CYS A 136 -6.57 -12.62 12.88
CA CYS A 136 -7.32 -11.50 13.45
C CYS A 136 -6.34 -10.41 13.91
N HIS A 137 -6.85 -9.26 14.25
CA HIS A 137 -6.10 -8.26 14.99
C HIS A 137 -6.40 -8.39 16.48
N PHE A 138 -5.37 -8.61 17.28
CA PHE A 138 -5.49 -8.82 18.73
C PHE A 138 -4.47 -8.00 19.54
N THR A 139 -3.29 -7.77 18.98
CA THR A 139 -2.12 -7.27 19.73
C THR A 139 -2.09 -5.76 19.98
N SER A 140 -3.06 -4.98 19.44
CA SER A 140 -3.04 -3.51 19.57
C SER A 140 -4.39 -2.90 19.99
N PRO A 141 -5.01 -3.33 21.12
CA PRO A 141 -6.36 -2.90 21.49
C PRO A 141 -6.46 -1.42 21.94
N ILE A 142 -5.33 -0.77 22.24
CA ILE A 142 -5.30 0.65 22.61
C ILE A 142 -5.63 1.55 21.41
N ARG A 143 -5.18 1.16 20.21
CA ARG A 143 -5.30 1.97 18.99
C ARG A 143 -6.19 1.37 17.90
N ARG A 144 -6.60 0.10 18.03
CA ARG A 144 -7.48 -0.57 17.08
C ARG A 144 -8.70 -1.15 17.79
N TYR A 145 -9.87 -0.63 17.45
CA TYR A 145 -11.13 -1.11 18.02
C TYR A 145 -11.43 -2.58 17.69
N PRO A 146 -11.12 -3.12 16.49
CA PRO A 146 -11.25 -4.56 16.20
C PRO A 146 -10.52 -5.45 17.20
N ASP A 147 -9.30 -5.09 17.60
CA ASP A 147 -8.54 -5.83 18.62
C ASP A 147 -9.31 -5.86 19.96
N LEU A 148 -9.88 -4.73 20.37
CA LEU A 148 -10.68 -4.66 21.60
C LEU A 148 -11.93 -5.55 21.52
N ILE A 149 -12.57 -5.67 20.35
CA ILE A 149 -13.69 -6.59 20.15
C ILE A 149 -13.23 -8.04 20.33
N VAL A 150 -12.10 -8.43 19.74
CA VAL A 150 -11.52 -9.78 19.91
C VAL A 150 -11.25 -10.06 21.40
N HIS A 151 -10.68 -9.11 22.14
CA HIS A 151 -10.49 -9.22 23.61
C HIS A 151 -11.81 -9.41 24.36
N ARG A 152 -12.87 -8.70 23.98
CA ARG A 152 -14.20 -8.82 24.60
C ARG A 152 -14.81 -10.21 24.34
N MET A 153 -14.70 -10.73 23.12
CA MET A 153 -15.19 -12.07 22.77
C MET A 153 -14.42 -13.15 23.53
N LEU A 154 -13.09 -13.06 23.61
CA LEU A 154 -12.27 -13.96 24.44
C LEU A 154 -12.73 -13.93 25.90
N ARG A 155 -12.87 -12.74 26.49
CA ARG A 155 -13.29 -12.60 27.89
C ARG A 155 -14.67 -13.22 28.11
N LYS A 156 -15.63 -12.92 27.24
CA LYS A 156 -17.02 -13.34 27.38
C LYS A 156 -17.22 -14.84 27.21
N HIS A 157 -16.60 -15.43 26.18
CA HIS A 157 -16.88 -16.79 25.74
C HIS A 157 -15.82 -17.82 26.15
N VAL A 158 -14.59 -17.39 26.45
CA VAL A 158 -13.50 -18.29 26.80
C VAL A 158 -13.19 -18.23 28.29
N PHE A 159 -13.10 -17.03 28.89
CA PHE A 159 -12.71 -16.87 30.28
C PHE A 159 -13.89 -16.78 31.27
N THR A 160 -15.11 -16.52 30.77
CA THR A 160 -16.32 -16.56 31.58
C THR A 160 -17.31 -17.55 30.98
N THR A 161 -18.18 -18.15 31.81
CA THR A 161 -19.09 -19.24 31.39
C THR A 161 -20.41 -18.72 30.80
N HIS A 162 -20.46 -17.51 30.26
CA HIS A 162 -21.67 -16.92 29.69
C HIS A 162 -21.83 -17.23 28.21
N HIS A 163 -22.32 -18.44 27.87
CA HIS A 163 -22.53 -18.86 26.48
C HIS A 163 -23.90 -18.50 25.90
N ASN A 164 -24.78 -17.83 26.66
CA ASN A 164 -26.20 -17.66 26.26
C ASN A 164 -26.47 -16.56 25.23
N GLU A 165 -25.45 -15.85 24.73
CA GLU A 165 -25.60 -14.70 23.84
C GLU A 165 -24.87 -14.84 22.50
N LEU A 166 -24.49 -16.06 22.10
CA LEU A 166 -23.70 -16.29 20.89
C LEU A 166 -24.34 -15.70 19.63
N VAL A 167 -25.66 -15.86 19.44
CA VAL A 167 -26.37 -15.32 18.27
C VAL A 167 -26.35 -13.80 18.21
N ASN A 168 -26.54 -13.13 19.36
CA ASN A 168 -26.49 -11.68 19.43
C ASN A 168 -25.08 -11.15 19.17
N ASP A 169 -24.08 -11.86 19.66
CA ASP A 169 -22.67 -11.48 19.43
C ASP A 169 -22.24 -11.72 17.97
N GLU A 170 -22.76 -12.74 17.30
CA GLU A 170 -22.53 -12.95 15.89
C GLU A 170 -23.08 -11.80 15.02
N ILE A 171 -24.30 -11.36 15.28
CA ILE A 171 -24.91 -10.21 14.61
C ILE A 171 -24.10 -8.92 14.89
N LEU A 172 -23.67 -8.73 16.14
CA LEU A 172 -22.85 -7.59 16.53
C LEU A 172 -21.50 -7.59 15.80
N VAL A 173 -20.82 -8.73 15.74
CA VAL A 173 -19.50 -8.86 15.07
C VAL A 173 -19.64 -8.59 13.58
N GLU A 174 -20.71 -9.04 12.92
CA GLU A 174 -20.96 -8.76 11.51
C GLU A 174 -21.11 -7.26 11.24
N GLN A 175 -21.94 -6.57 12.03
CA GLN A 175 -22.11 -5.13 11.94
C GLN A 175 -20.79 -4.39 12.18
N LEU A 176 -20.06 -4.74 13.23
CA LEU A 176 -18.77 -4.14 13.57
C LEU A 176 -17.70 -4.40 12.51
N GLY A 177 -17.72 -5.54 11.82
CA GLY A 177 -16.83 -5.84 10.70
C GLY A 177 -16.96 -4.80 9.58
N PHE A 178 -18.18 -4.50 9.20
CA PHE A 178 -18.47 -3.47 8.20
C PHE A 178 -18.07 -2.06 8.67
N GLU A 179 -18.47 -1.68 9.89
CA GLU A 179 -18.17 -0.35 10.45
C GLU A 179 -16.66 -0.11 10.62
N CYS A 180 -15.93 -1.12 11.14
CA CYS A 180 -14.48 -1.04 11.33
C CYS A 180 -13.74 -0.94 9.99
N SER A 181 -14.15 -1.71 8.98
CA SER A 181 -13.54 -1.66 7.65
C SER A 181 -13.73 -0.29 6.99
N ASN A 182 -14.92 0.29 7.07
CA ASN A 182 -15.21 1.63 6.53
C ASN A 182 -14.45 2.72 7.30
N SER A 183 -14.36 2.59 8.63
CA SER A 183 -13.65 3.56 9.47
C SER A 183 -12.14 3.52 9.21
N GLU A 184 -11.56 2.33 9.04
CA GLU A 184 -10.16 2.16 8.65
C GLU A 184 -9.88 2.80 7.28
N GLN A 185 -10.73 2.58 6.27
CA GLN A 185 -10.54 3.20 4.97
C GLN A 185 -10.55 4.72 5.05
N ARG A 186 -11.51 5.31 5.77
CA ARG A 186 -11.56 6.77 5.98
C ARG A 186 -10.33 7.29 6.73
N ALA A 187 -9.84 6.56 7.73
CA ALA A 187 -8.64 6.94 8.46
C ALA A 187 -7.40 6.94 7.54
N VAL A 188 -7.23 5.90 6.73
CA VAL A 188 -6.13 5.80 5.76
C VAL A 188 -6.21 6.89 4.68
N GLU A 189 -7.40 7.20 4.18
CA GLU A 189 -7.60 8.29 3.21
C GLU A 189 -7.23 9.64 3.84
N SER A 190 -7.72 9.93 5.05
CA SER A 190 -7.38 11.17 5.77
C SER A 190 -5.88 11.28 6.07
N GLU A 191 -5.22 10.18 6.43
CA GLU A 191 -3.77 10.15 6.64
C GLU A 191 -3.01 10.49 5.36
N ARG A 192 -3.41 9.91 4.23
CA ARG A 192 -2.80 10.20 2.92
C ARG A 192 -3.00 11.64 2.49
N ASP A 193 -4.19 12.20 2.72
CA ASP A 193 -4.49 13.59 2.38
C ASP A 193 -3.62 14.55 3.21
N VAL A 194 -3.49 14.30 4.53
CA VAL A 194 -2.62 15.09 5.41
C VAL A 194 -1.15 14.94 4.99
N GLU A 195 -0.71 13.73 4.64
CA GLU A 195 0.65 13.48 4.17
C GLU A 195 0.94 14.24 2.86
N ALA A 196 0.00 14.19 1.90
CA ALA A 196 0.13 14.92 0.63
C ALA A 196 0.16 16.43 0.84
N MET A 197 -0.73 16.96 1.68
CA MET A 197 -0.76 18.37 2.09
C MET A 197 0.58 18.79 2.70
N LYS A 198 1.09 18.01 3.64
CA LYS A 198 2.34 18.31 4.33
C LYS A 198 3.57 18.21 3.43
N LYS A 199 3.57 17.30 2.46
CA LYS A 199 4.61 17.24 1.43
C LYS A 199 4.57 18.47 0.52
N ALA A 200 3.37 18.92 0.13
CA ALA A 200 3.21 20.13 -0.68
C ALA A 200 3.64 21.39 0.07
N GLU A 201 3.22 21.56 1.34
CA GLU A 201 3.68 22.65 2.23
C GLU A 201 5.21 22.73 2.32
N TYR A 202 5.88 21.61 2.57
CA TYR A 202 7.33 21.53 2.59
C TYR A 202 7.96 21.99 1.28
N MET A 203 7.42 21.50 0.16
CA MET A 203 7.96 21.79 -1.17
C MET A 203 7.71 23.25 -1.64
N MET A 204 6.74 23.97 -1.07
CA MET A 204 6.55 25.39 -1.38
C MET A 204 7.79 26.23 -1.10
N ASN A 205 8.58 25.85 -0.11
CA ASN A 205 9.84 26.54 0.25
C ASN A 205 11.00 26.23 -0.72
N HIS A 206 10.83 25.26 -1.63
CA HIS A 206 11.85 24.74 -2.55
C HIS A 206 11.53 25.01 -4.03
N ILE A 207 10.58 25.93 -4.32
CA ILE A 207 10.20 26.26 -5.71
C ILE A 207 11.41 26.76 -6.49
N GLY A 208 11.65 26.20 -7.66
CA GLY A 208 12.79 26.51 -8.53
C GLY A 208 14.02 25.64 -8.30
N GLU A 209 14.09 24.90 -7.21
CA GLU A 209 15.20 23.98 -6.93
C GLU A 209 15.17 22.74 -7.83
N ARG A 210 16.35 22.12 -7.96
CA ARG A 210 16.59 20.93 -8.80
C ARG A 210 16.74 19.71 -7.93
N PHE A 211 16.14 18.62 -8.39
CA PHE A 211 16.16 17.33 -7.68
C PHE A 211 16.47 16.20 -8.65
N ASP A 212 17.19 15.22 -8.18
CA ASP A 212 17.33 13.94 -8.84
C ASP A 212 16.24 13.01 -8.29
N GLY A 213 15.48 12.36 -9.16
CA GLY A 213 14.39 11.47 -8.78
C GLY A 213 14.26 10.29 -9.73
N ILE A 214 13.28 9.44 -9.43
CA ILE A 214 12.97 8.23 -10.20
C ILE A 214 11.52 8.29 -10.64
N ILE A 215 11.24 7.94 -11.89
CA ILE A 215 9.88 7.87 -12.40
C ILE A 215 9.15 6.72 -11.70
N SER A 216 8.15 7.04 -10.88
CA SER A 216 7.37 6.08 -10.08
C SER A 216 6.09 5.61 -10.76
N SER A 217 5.51 6.41 -11.63
CA SER A 217 4.39 5.99 -12.48
C SER A 217 4.34 6.77 -13.78
N VAL A 218 3.79 6.13 -14.83
CA VAL A 218 3.62 6.74 -16.16
C VAL A 218 2.18 6.59 -16.60
N ASN A 219 1.57 7.69 -17.04
CA ASN A 219 0.17 7.79 -17.47
C ASN A 219 0.06 8.60 -18.77
N LYS A 220 -1.13 8.60 -19.36
CA LYS A 220 -1.41 9.38 -20.59
C LYS A 220 -1.25 10.90 -20.43
N PHE A 221 -1.38 11.42 -19.19
CA PHE A 221 -1.27 12.87 -18.91
C PHE A 221 0.11 13.29 -18.41
N GLY A 222 1.05 12.33 -18.24
CA GLY A 222 2.40 12.60 -17.77
C GLY A 222 3.00 11.47 -16.98
N PHE A 223 3.97 11.77 -16.16
CA PHE A 223 4.58 10.81 -15.25
C PHE A 223 4.85 11.43 -13.89
N PHE A 224 4.83 10.60 -12.86
CA PHE A 224 5.20 11.02 -11.50
C PHE A 224 6.67 10.72 -11.25
N VAL A 225 7.31 11.62 -10.53
CA VAL A 225 8.71 11.49 -10.10
C VAL A 225 8.75 11.46 -8.59
N ARG A 226 9.31 10.39 -8.05
CA ARG A 226 9.57 10.24 -6.62
C ARG A 226 11.01 10.65 -6.31
N LEU A 227 11.15 11.56 -5.36
CA LEU A 227 12.43 12.01 -4.84
C LEU A 227 12.95 11.05 -3.77
N PRO A 228 14.26 11.09 -3.42
CA PRO A 228 14.82 10.26 -2.35
C PRO A 228 14.17 10.46 -0.97
N ASN A 229 13.60 11.63 -0.73
CA ASN A 229 12.87 11.96 0.49
C ASN A 229 11.39 11.52 0.46
N THR A 230 10.99 10.65 -0.46
CA THR A 230 9.63 10.12 -0.65
C THR A 230 8.59 11.12 -1.17
N VAL A 231 8.95 12.38 -1.40
CA VAL A 231 8.06 13.33 -2.06
C VAL A 231 7.84 12.91 -3.50
N GLU A 232 6.60 12.95 -3.95
CA GLU A 232 6.22 12.60 -5.31
C GLU A 232 5.50 13.78 -5.98
N GLY A 233 5.85 14.05 -7.24
CA GLY A 233 5.24 15.15 -7.99
C GLY A 233 5.07 14.81 -9.46
N LEU A 234 4.18 15.53 -10.13
CA LEU A 234 3.77 15.30 -11.52
C LEU A 234 4.64 16.10 -12.49
N VAL A 235 5.17 15.42 -13.50
CA VAL A 235 5.61 16.05 -14.76
C VAL A 235 4.47 15.88 -15.76
N HIS A 236 3.68 16.93 -15.96
CA HIS A 236 2.56 16.89 -16.89
C HIS A 236 3.08 16.89 -18.34
N VAL A 237 2.43 16.14 -19.24
CA VAL A 237 2.82 15.99 -20.66
C VAL A 237 2.93 17.32 -21.39
N SER A 238 2.13 18.34 -21.03
CA SER A 238 2.21 19.68 -21.62
C SER A 238 3.49 20.45 -21.26
N ASN A 239 4.23 20.00 -20.24
CA ASN A 239 5.51 20.58 -19.84
C ASN A 239 6.70 19.92 -20.56
N LEU A 240 6.43 18.92 -21.39
CA LEU A 240 7.46 18.19 -22.19
C LEU A 240 7.56 18.82 -23.59
N ALA A 241 8.77 18.93 -24.11
CA ALA A 241 9.01 19.46 -25.44
C ALA A 241 8.61 18.45 -26.54
N GLY A 242 7.47 18.65 -27.17
CA GLY A 242 6.96 17.85 -28.29
C GLY A 242 5.71 17.03 -27.94
N TYR A 243 5.30 16.19 -28.85
CA TYR A 243 4.10 15.35 -28.69
C TYR A 243 4.49 13.94 -28.19
N PHE A 244 3.86 13.53 -27.10
CA PHE A 244 4.11 12.22 -26.47
C PHE A 244 2.85 11.36 -26.53
N GLU A 245 3.04 10.09 -26.86
CA GLU A 245 2.01 9.05 -26.85
C GLU A 245 2.28 8.07 -25.72
N PHE A 246 1.22 7.67 -25.01
CA PHE A 246 1.31 6.70 -23.93
C PHE A 246 1.17 5.28 -24.49
N ASP A 247 2.21 4.49 -24.36
CA ASP A 247 2.21 3.04 -24.60
C ASP A 247 1.72 2.33 -23.33
N SER A 248 0.45 1.91 -23.35
CA SER A 248 -0.18 1.22 -22.21
C SER A 248 0.39 -0.17 -21.95
N ASP A 249 1.00 -0.79 -22.95
CA ASP A 249 1.54 -2.14 -22.83
C ASP A 249 2.91 -2.14 -22.16
N ARG A 250 3.66 -1.05 -22.36
CA ARG A 250 5.00 -0.89 -21.79
C ARG A 250 5.10 0.12 -20.66
N TYR A 251 3.99 0.75 -20.31
CA TYR A 251 3.94 1.85 -19.31
C TYR A 251 5.01 2.93 -19.61
N THR A 252 5.01 3.42 -20.85
CA THR A 252 6.04 4.32 -21.34
C THR A 252 5.41 5.49 -22.08
N LEU A 253 5.89 6.71 -21.86
CA LEU A 253 5.61 7.85 -22.71
C LEU A 253 6.68 7.93 -23.80
N VAL A 254 6.28 7.89 -25.06
CA VAL A 254 7.17 7.91 -26.23
C VAL A 254 6.97 9.20 -27.01
N LYS A 255 8.03 9.94 -27.26
CA LYS A 255 7.98 11.14 -28.10
C LYS A 255 7.82 10.74 -29.56
N ARG A 256 6.77 11.28 -30.22
CA ARG A 256 6.50 11.02 -31.64
C ARG A 256 7.66 11.52 -32.52
N GLY A 257 8.16 10.65 -33.40
CA GLY A 257 9.27 10.98 -34.30
C GLY A 257 10.65 11.07 -33.64
N SER A 258 10.82 10.52 -32.44
CA SER A 258 12.08 10.53 -31.69
C SER A 258 12.25 9.25 -30.89
N ASN A 259 13.47 8.98 -30.44
CA ASN A 259 13.78 7.87 -29.53
C ASN A 259 13.64 8.24 -28.05
N ILE A 260 13.20 9.47 -27.73
CA ILE A 260 13.02 9.90 -26.33
C ILE A 260 11.83 9.16 -25.72
N ARG A 261 12.10 8.55 -24.60
CA ARG A 261 11.10 7.76 -23.85
C ARG A 261 11.23 8.04 -22.35
N TYR A 262 10.08 8.10 -21.67
CA TYR A 262 10.03 8.10 -20.22
C TYR A 262 9.37 6.81 -19.77
N LYS A 263 10.11 6.03 -18.98
CA LYS A 263 9.67 4.73 -18.47
C LYS A 263 9.78 4.67 -16.95
N LEU A 264 9.09 3.74 -16.36
CA LEU A 264 9.19 3.46 -14.93
C LEU A 264 10.64 3.20 -14.53
N GLU A 265 11.01 3.54 -13.30
CA GLU A 265 12.35 3.42 -12.70
C GLU A 265 13.48 4.21 -13.41
N GLN A 266 13.14 4.99 -14.41
CA GLN A 266 14.12 5.87 -15.06
C GLN A 266 14.52 7.00 -14.10
N LYS A 267 15.82 7.18 -13.90
CA LYS A 267 16.38 8.34 -13.21
C LYS A 267 16.21 9.58 -14.08
N VAL A 268 15.68 10.64 -13.47
CA VAL A 268 15.44 11.91 -14.13
C VAL A 268 15.84 13.05 -13.20
N ARG A 269 16.37 14.12 -13.81
CA ARG A 269 16.58 15.39 -13.11
C ARG A 269 15.37 16.29 -13.38
N VAL A 270 14.78 16.79 -12.32
CA VAL A 270 13.60 17.65 -12.40
C VAL A 270 13.81 18.93 -11.61
N ARG A 271 13.12 19.99 -12.00
CA ARG A 271 13.04 21.24 -11.26
C ARG A 271 11.62 21.43 -10.76
N LEU A 272 11.48 21.82 -9.50
CA LEU A 272 10.17 22.11 -8.91
C LEU A 272 9.59 23.36 -9.57
N LYS A 273 8.44 23.18 -10.22
CA LYS A 273 7.72 24.27 -10.90
C LYS A 273 6.76 24.98 -9.97
N SER A 274 5.95 24.20 -9.25
CA SER A 274 4.93 24.69 -8.32
C SER A 274 4.61 23.63 -7.27
N ALA A 275 4.17 24.08 -6.11
CA ALA A 275 3.57 23.28 -5.06
C ALA A 275 2.40 24.06 -4.46
N ASP A 276 1.31 23.38 -4.14
CA ASP A 276 0.07 23.97 -3.64
C ASP A 276 -0.47 23.06 -2.53
N GLU A 277 -0.47 23.59 -1.31
CA GLU A 277 -0.90 22.86 -0.10
C GLU A 277 -2.41 22.56 -0.15
N ASP A 278 -3.23 23.54 -0.57
CA ASP A 278 -4.69 23.38 -0.61
C ASP A 278 -5.13 22.33 -1.64
N LYS A 279 -4.43 22.28 -2.78
CA LYS A 279 -4.68 21.29 -3.83
C LYS A 279 -3.89 19.99 -3.63
N GLN A 280 -2.97 19.98 -2.68
CA GLN A 280 -2.10 18.82 -2.41
C GLN A 280 -1.31 18.40 -3.67
N THR A 281 -0.88 19.37 -4.48
CA THR A 281 -0.20 19.11 -5.75
C THR A 281 1.23 19.60 -5.74
N ILE A 282 2.11 18.84 -6.38
CA ILE A 282 3.51 19.15 -6.60
C ILE A 282 3.79 18.92 -8.08
N ASP A 283 4.21 19.96 -8.79
CA ASP A 283 4.49 19.91 -10.22
C ASP A 283 5.99 20.08 -10.49
N PHE A 284 6.51 19.20 -11.29
CA PHE A 284 7.88 19.22 -11.77
C PHE A 284 7.96 19.53 -13.27
N VAL A 285 9.13 19.99 -13.71
CA VAL A 285 9.55 20.05 -15.10
C VAL A 285 10.86 19.30 -15.25
N VAL A 286 11.02 18.57 -16.35
CA VAL A 286 12.28 17.88 -16.65
C VAL A 286 13.35 18.92 -16.97
N GLU A 287 14.54 18.73 -16.43
CA GLU A 287 15.74 19.45 -16.85
C GLU A 287 16.54 18.60 -17.83
N GLU A 288 16.86 19.16 -19.00
CA GLU A 288 17.68 18.53 -20.02
C GLU A 288 19.17 18.51 -19.65
#